data_f050623016b7ab229d09deaef8575942
#
_entry.id   f050623016b7ab229d09deaef8575942
#
_cell.length_a   1.000
_cell.length_b   1.000
_cell.length_c   1.000
_cell.angle_alpha   90.00
_cell.angle_beta   90.00
_cell.angle_gamma   90.00
#
_symmetry.space_group_name_H-M   'P 1'
#
loop_
_entity.id
_entity.type
_entity.pdbx_description
1 polymer ?
#
loop_
_entity_poly.entity_id
_entity_poly.type
_entity_poly.pdbx_seq_one_letter_code
_entity_poly.pdbx_strand_id
1 'polypeptide(L)'
;MTATPFWSQIAAQAKADGRPFFTMAPMEAVSNTVFRQVISHAAAPDTFFSEFVYAKSITNPNTKFPVHGRLYVAAAESQKPVVQLWGNEAADFASATAELRDRGFEAVDINMGCPDGTVIKNHGGSDLIRNPQWAEDVIAAAKTSGLAVSAKTRLGYSKVAEYHDWIATLLSQDVAVLTVHLRTKQEMSKVPAHFEVVDDLIKMRDAIAPETLLQINGDVADYQAGVALAKAHPGLDGIMIGRGVFANPFAFESHPQSHDLHELLGLLNMQLDLFDDFATRYDVPRFPSLKRFFKIYARPELGATDLRNTMMDAKSTDDVRKILAAYQVKMRVTNHS
;
A
#
# COMPACT_ATOMS: atom_id res chain seq x y z
N MET A 1 24.91 10.70 4.07
CA MET A 1 23.94 10.84 5.20
C MET A 1 23.58 9.45 5.65
N THR A 2 23.70 9.12 6.92
CA THR A 2 23.30 7.81 7.43
C THR A 2 21.81 7.62 7.20
N ALA A 3 21.42 6.47 6.62
CA ALA A 3 20.01 6.10 6.44
C ALA A 3 19.26 6.34 7.76
N THR A 4 18.10 6.96 7.67
CA THR A 4 17.24 7.16 8.86
C THR A 4 16.92 5.79 9.47
N PRO A 5 16.83 5.70 10.82
CA PRO A 5 16.67 4.42 11.53
C PRO A 5 15.44 3.62 11.09
N PHE A 6 14.40 4.27 10.54
CA PHE A 6 13.11 3.68 10.23
C PHE A 6 13.21 2.38 9.39
N TRP A 7 13.69 2.46 8.15
CA TRP A 7 13.79 1.29 7.28
C TRP A 7 14.84 0.29 7.73
N SER A 8 15.96 0.78 8.29
CA SER A 8 17.01 -0.08 8.81
C SER A 8 16.53 -0.94 9.99
N GLN A 9 15.67 -0.40 10.86
CA GLN A 9 15.08 -1.17 11.97
C GLN A 9 14.14 -2.26 11.46
N ILE A 10 13.27 -1.94 10.50
CA ILE A 10 12.34 -2.89 9.88
C ILE A 10 13.12 -4.04 9.21
N ALA A 11 14.13 -3.70 8.39
CA ALA A 11 14.94 -4.69 7.69
C ALA A 11 15.76 -5.56 8.67
N ALA A 12 16.34 -4.97 9.70
CA ALA A 12 17.11 -5.69 10.70
C ALA A 12 16.23 -6.68 11.48
N GLN A 13 15.02 -6.29 11.88
CA GLN A 13 14.08 -7.19 12.55
C GLN A 13 13.67 -8.34 11.63
N ALA A 14 13.28 -8.07 10.38
CA ALA A 14 12.90 -9.08 9.42
C ALA A 14 14.06 -10.07 9.14
N LYS A 15 15.29 -9.56 9.02
CA LYS A 15 16.48 -10.38 8.83
C LYS A 15 16.76 -11.26 10.07
N ALA A 16 16.56 -10.74 11.26
CA ALA A 16 16.69 -11.52 12.51
C ALA A 16 15.66 -12.66 12.57
N ASP A 17 14.47 -12.43 12.03
CA ASP A 17 13.41 -13.43 11.89
C ASP A 17 13.63 -14.39 10.70
N GLY A 18 14.72 -14.23 9.91
CA GLY A 18 15.03 -15.08 8.75
C GLY A 18 14.09 -14.92 7.55
N ARG A 19 13.49 -13.73 7.37
CA ARG A 19 12.48 -13.45 6.34
C ARG A 19 12.69 -12.09 5.66
N PRO A 20 12.06 -11.84 4.50
CA PRO A 20 11.97 -10.49 3.96
C PRO A 20 11.04 -9.63 4.86
N PHE A 21 11.18 -8.30 4.82
CA PHE A 21 10.16 -7.45 5.40
C PHE A 21 8.91 -7.37 4.50
N PHE A 22 7.74 -7.20 5.12
CA PHE A 22 6.46 -7.14 4.42
C PHE A 22 5.80 -5.78 4.58
N THR A 23 5.25 -5.24 3.49
CA THR A 23 4.48 -4.01 3.52
C THR A 23 3.14 -4.15 2.81
N MET A 24 2.11 -3.44 3.29
CA MET A 24 0.87 -3.28 2.55
C MET A 24 1.02 -2.14 1.54
N ALA A 25 0.73 -2.41 0.26
CA ALA A 25 0.87 -1.43 -0.81
C ALA A 25 -0.02 -0.19 -0.60
N PRO A 26 0.46 1.01 -1.00
CA PRO A 26 -0.37 2.20 -1.10
C PRO A 26 -1.45 2.00 -2.18
N MET A 27 -2.72 2.13 -1.80
CA MET A 27 -3.86 1.92 -2.69
C MET A 27 -4.90 3.00 -2.46
N GLU A 28 -5.27 3.72 -3.53
CA GLU A 28 -6.26 4.80 -3.49
C GLU A 28 -7.63 4.30 -3.02
N ALA A 29 -8.24 5.03 -2.08
CA ALA A 29 -9.48 4.70 -1.41
C ALA A 29 -9.49 3.34 -0.70
N VAL A 30 -8.31 2.84 -0.31
CA VAL A 30 -8.12 1.55 0.37
C VAL A 30 -7.20 1.69 1.58
N SER A 31 -5.96 2.14 1.41
CA SER A 31 -4.96 2.18 2.48
C SER A 31 -5.12 3.38 3.45
N ASN A 32 -6.38 3.80 3.70
CA ASN A 32 -6.73 4.77 4.72
C ASN A 32 -6.64 4.14 6.13
N THR A 33 -6.74 4.99 7.15
CA THR A 33 -6.67 4.57 8.55
C THR A 33 -7.66 3.46 8.92
N VAL A 34 -8.87 3.46 8.33
CA VAL A 34 -9.90 2.44 8.61
C VAL A 34 -9.40 1.05 8.20
N PHE A 35 -8.96 0.92 6.96
CA PHE A 35 -8.55 -0.40 6.45
C PHE A 35 -7.18 -0.83 7.00
N ARG A 36 -6.26 0.12 7.26
CA ARG A 36 -5.00 -0.22 7.95
C ARG A 36 -5.24 -0.85 9.32
N GLN A 37 -6.18 -0.31 10.10
CA GLN A 37 -6.54 -0.88 11.40
C GLN A 37 -7.17 -2.27 11.29
N VAL A 38 -8.03 -2.50 10.30
CA VAL A 38 -8.62 -3.82 10.03
C VAL A 38 -7.53 -4.84 9.69
N ILE A 39 -6.62 -4.50 8.77
CA ILE A 39 -5.51 -5.40 8.40
C ILE A 39 -4.54 -5.58 9.57
N SER A 40 -4.26 -4.54 10.35
CA SER A 40 -3.43 -4.65 11.55
C SER A 40 -4.01 -5.60 12.58
N HIS A 41 -5.34 -5.62 12.73
CA HIS A 41 -6.05 -6.54 13.63
C HIS A 41 -6.05 -7.98 13.09
N ALA A 42 -6.22 -8.17 11.79
CA ALA A 42 -6.24 -9.49 11.16
C ALA A 42 -4.83 -10.11 11.14
N ALA A 43 -3.88 -9.44 10.49
CA ALA A 43 -2.47 -9.81 10.43
C ALA A 43 -1.65 -8.59 9.97
N ALA A 44 -0.88 -7.98 10.86
CA ALA A 44 -0.13 -6.77 10.57
C ALA A 44 1.10 -7.05 9.67
N PRO A 45 1.33 -6.25 8.62
CA PRO A 45 2.65 -6.19 7.97
C PRO A 45 3.67 -5.48 8.87
N ASP A 46 4.94 -5.48 8.48
CA ASP A 46 5.98 -4.73 9.20
C ASP A 46 5.76 -3.23 9.12
N THR A 47 5.19 -2.70 8.03
CA THR A 47 4.71 -1.32 7.95
C THR A 47 3.64 -1.12 6.87
N PHE A 48 2.92 -0.02 7.00
CA PHE A 48 1.87 0.40 6.08
C PHE A 48 2.30 1.62 5.29
N PHE A 49 1.71 1.79 4.11
CA PHE A 49 1.72 3.05 3.38
C PHE A 49 0.36 3.74 3.51
N SER A 50 0.36 5.08 3.45
CA SER A 50 -0.88 5.85 3.29
C SER A 50 -1.48 5.65 1.89
N GLU A 51 -2.69 6.16 1.67
CA GLU A 51 -3.12 6.54 0.32
C GLU A 51 -2.15 7.59 -0.22
N PHE A 52 -2.00 7.66 -1.55
CA PHE A 52 -1.07 8.63 -2.13
C PHE A 52 -1.67 10.05 -2.15
N VAL A 53 -0.87 11.02 -1.75
CA VAL A 53 -1.24 12.43 -1.57
C VAL A 53 -0.50 13.28 -2.59
N TYR A 54 -1.20 14.23 -3.19
CA TYR A 54 -0.55 15.22 -4.03
C TYR A 54 0.38 16.10 -3.18
N ALA A 55 1.67 16.13 -3.46
CA ALA A 55 2.66 16.80 -2.64
C ALA A 55 2.30 18.26 -2.34
N LYS A 56 1.89 19.00 -3.36
CA LYS A 56 1.44 20.40 -3.24
C LYS A 56 0.31 20.59 -2.25
N SER A 57 -0.56 19.58 -2.07
CA SER A 57 -1.75 19.68 -1.20
C SER A 57 -1.41 19.63 0.29
N ILE A 58 -0.21 19.19 0.65
CA ILE A 58 0.24 19.14 2.04
C ILE A 58 0.30 20.55 2.66
N THR A 59 0.83 21.50 1.90
CA THR A 59 1.03 22.89 2.34
C THR A 59 0.04 23.88 1.73
N ASN A 60 -0.69 23.47 0.68
CA ASN A 60 -1.71 24.30 0.02
C ASN A 60 -3.07 23.59 0.01
N PRO A 61 -3.99 23.91 0.95
CA PRO A 61 -5.30 23.28 1.04
C PRO A 61 -6.24 23.63 -0.14
N ASN A 62 -5.94 24.67 -0.92
CA ASN A 62 -6.78 25.13 -2.03
C ASN A 62 -6.49 24.42 -3.36
N THR A 63 -5.81 23.29 -3.34
CA THR A 63 -5.58 22.49 -4.55
C THR A 63 -6.83 21.68 -4.93
N LYS A 64 -6.90 21.27 -6.20
CA LYS A 64 -7.99 20.38 -6.68
C LYS A 64 -7.90 18.93 -6.16
N PHE A 65 -6.81 18.58 -5.48
CA PHE A 65 -6.58 17.25 -4.88
C PHE A 65 -6.37 17.38 -3.37
N PRO A 66 -7.40 17.70 -2.59
CA PRO A 66 -7.25 17.97 -1.17
C PRO A 66 -6.80 16.71 -0.41
N VAL A 67 -6.09 16.93 0.69
CA VAL A 67 -5.55 15.86 1.53
C VAL A 67 -6.65 15.08 2.23
N HIS A 68 -7.74 15.78 2.66
CA HIS A 68 -8.81 15.22 3.50
C HIS A 68 -8.23 14.41 4.68
N GLY A 69 -8.73 13.21 4.89
CA GLY A 69 -8.29 12.32 5.96
C GLY A 69 -7.07 11.42 5.65
N ARG A 70 -6.40 11.59 4.48
CA ARG A 70 -5.32 10.68 4.04
C ARG A 70 -4.11 10.63 4.98
N LEU A 71 -3.86 11.73 5.70
CA LEU A 71 -2.79 11.82 6.69
C LEU A 71 -3.25 11.54 8.12
N TYR A 72 -4.53 11.20 8.30
CA TYR A 72 -5.03 10.86 9.63
C TYR A 72 -4.48 9.50 10.07
N VAL A 73 -3.96 9.49 11.29
CA VAL A 73 -3.47 8.29 11.98
C VAL A 73 -4.28 8.17 13.26
N ALA A 74 -5.02 7.07 13.42
CA ALA A 74 -5.79 6.84 14.62
C ALA A 74 -4.88 6.50 15.79
N ALA A 75 -5.30 6.85 17.02
CA ALA A 75 -4.52 6.56 18.22
C ALA A 75 -4.29 5.05 18.46
N ALA A 76 -5.12 4.20 17.86
CA ALA A 76 -4.98 2.75 17.91
C ALA A 76 -3.95 2.17 16.91
N GLU A 77 -3.47 2.97 15.95
CA GLU A 77 -2.40 2.52 15.04
C GLU A 77 -1.07 2.54 15.79
N SER A 78 -0.38 1.40 15.84
CA SER A 78 0.87 1.22 16.60
C SER A 78 2.03 2.04 16.04
N GLN A 79 1.98 2.40 14.75
CA GLN A 79 2.98 3.22 14.07
C GLN A 79 2.32 4.09 12.98
N LYS A 80 2.96 5.22 12.67
CA LYS A 80 2.54 6.04 11.54
C LYS A 80 2.91 5.33 10.22
N PRO A 81 2.05 5.39 9.19
CA PRO A 81 2.36 4.83 7.89
C PRO A 81 3.45 5.66 7.18
N VAL A 82 4.14 5.04 6.24
CA VAL A 82 4.94 5.75 5.25
C VAL A 82 4.00 6.58 4.38
N VAL A 83 4.18 7.91 4.34
CA VAL A 83 3.32 8.78 3.53
C VAL A 83 3.75 8.73 2.08
N GLN A 84 2.87 8.26 1.20
CA GLN A 84 3.16 8.24 -0.23
C GLN A 84 2.72 9.55 -0.90
N LEU A 85 3.68 10.25 -1.53
CA LEU A 85 3.49 11.50 -2.25
C LEU A 85 3.52 11.28 -3.77
N TRP A 86 2.76 12.09 -4.53
CA TRP A 86 2.87 12.16 -5.98
C TRP A 86 2.92 13.62 -6.46
N GLY A 87 3.54 13.84 -7.60
CA GLY A 87 3.77 15.14 -8.23
C GLY A 87 5.06 15.12 -9.03
N ASN A 88 5.51 16.29 -9.49
CA ASN A 88 6.75 16.47 -10.25
C ASN A 88 7.53 17.73 -9.86
N GLU A 89 6.97 18.58 -8.98
CA GLU A 89 7.58 19.86 -8.63
C GLU A 89 8.46 19.71 -7.38
N ALA A 90 9.77 19.87 -7.50
CA ALA A 90 10.74 19.73 -6.41
C ALA A 90 10.40 20.60 -5.20
N ALA A 91 9.98 21.85 -5.42
CA ALA A 91 9.60 22.77 -4.34
C ALA A 91 8.40 22.28 -3.52
N ASP A 92 7.41 21.64 -4.18
CA ASP A 92 6.26 21.03 -3.51
C ASP A 92 6.70 19.85 -2.63
N PHE A 93 7.65 19.02 -3.10
CA PHE A 93 8.19 17.90 -2.31
C PHE A 93 9.03 18.39 -1.12
N ALA A 94 9.89 19.38 -1.29
CA ALA A 94 10.66 19.96 -0.18
C ALA A 94 9.72 20.48 0.92
N SER A 95 8.70 21.26 0.55
CA SER A 95 7.74 21.83 1.48
C SER A 95 6.87 20.75 2.16
N ALA A 96 6.37 19.77 1.36
CA ALA A 96 5.54 18.69 1.87
C ALA A 96 6.29 17.82 2.87
N THR A 97 7.53 17.43 2.58
CA THR A 97 8.30 16.54 3.44
C THR A 97 8.76 17.26 4.71
N ALA A 98 9.06 18.56 4.66
CA ALA A 98 9.33 19.36 5.86
C ALA A 98 8.09 19.39 6.80
N GLU A 99 6.90 19.66 6.26
CA GLU A 99 5.65 19.64 7.01
C GLU A 99 5.35 18.24 7.61
N LEU A 100 5.58 17.18 6.85
CA LEU A 100 5.38 15.80 7.34
C LEU A 100 6.34 15.45 8.47
N ARG A 101 7.61 15.85 8.39
CA ARG A 101 8.58 15.73 9.48
C ARG A 101 8.07 16.44 10.73
N ASP A 102 7.60 17.68 10.59
CA ASP A 102 7.14 18.51 11.72
C ASP A 102 5.85 17.92 12.36
N ARG A 103 5.06 17.16 11.59
CA ARG A 103 3.96 16.33 12.10
C ARG A 103 4.44 15.00 12.71
N GLY A 104 5.74 14.73 12.72
CA GLY A 104 6.35 13.54 13.32
C GLY A 104 6.19 12.27 12.52
N PHE A 105 6.06 12.35 11.18
CA PHE A 105 6.27 11.20 10.29
C PHE A 105 7.79 10.93 10.18
N GLU A 106 8.16 9.65 9.98
CA GLU A 106 9.56 9.24 9.93
C GLU A 106 10.02 8.86 8.52
N ALA A 107 9.06 8.52 7.64
CA ALA A 107 9.33 8.09 6.28
C ALA A 107 8.30 8.63 5.29
N VAL A 108 8.79 8.89 4.07
CA VAL A 108 7.97 9.26 2.91
C VAL A 108 8.34 8.38 1.72
N ASP A 109 7.39 8.18 0.85
CA ASP A 109 7.56 7.42 -0.40
C ASP A 109 7.14 8.26 -1.59
N ILE A 110 7.82 8.12 -2.71
CA ILE A 110 7.51 8.84 -3.94
C ILE A 110 6.83 7.89 -4.93
N ASN A 111 5.59 8.21 -5.32
CA ASN A 111 4.85 7.44 -6.30
C ASN A 111 5.36 7.72 -7.72
N MET A 112 6.05 6.76 -8.30
CA MET A 112 6.55 6.77 -9.67
C MET A 112 5.96 5.63 -10.51
N GLY A 113 4.85 5.03 -10.05
CA GLY A 113 4.28 3.85 -10.68
C GLY A 113 2.78 3.89 -10.94
N CYS A 114 2.03 4.88 -10.42
CA CYS A 114 0.59 4.99 -10.63
C CYS A 114 0.27 5.18 -12.12
N PRO A 115 -0.54 4.30 -12.74
CA PRO A 115 -0.90 4.40 -14.14
C PRO A 115 -2.17 5.24 -14.38
N ASP A 116 -2.75 5.84 -13.33
CA ASP A 116 -4.00 6.61 -13.42
C ASP A 116 -3.85 7.82 -14.34
N GLY A 117 -4.82 8.03 -15.24
CA GLY A 117 -4.78 9.10 -16.22
C GLY A 117 -4.77 10.51 -15.60
N THR A 118 -5.40 10.69 -14.44
CA THR A 118 -5.41 11.98 -13.73
C THR A 118 -4.04 12.29 -13.15
N VAL A 119 -3.38 11.30 -12.56
CA VAL A 119 -2.02 11.45 -12.00
C VAL A 119 -1.02 11.75 -13.13
N ILE A 120 -1.07 10.99 -14.23
CA ILE A 120 -0.20 11.18 -15.41
C ILE A 120 -0.43 12.56 -16.04
N LYS A 121 -1.68 12.99 -16.21
CA LYS A 121 -2.01 14.31 -16.77
C LYS A 121 -1.47 15.48 -15.93
N ASN A 122 -1.19 15.23 -14.65
CA ASN A 122 -0.57 16.19 -13.75
C ASN A 122 0.92 15.85 -13.50
N HIS A 123 1.56 15.17 -14.43
CA HIS A 123 2.99 14.86 -14.47
C HIS A 123 3.52 14.07 -13.27
N GLY A 124 2.67 13.30 -12.61
CA GLY A 124 3.05 12.43 -11.48
C GLY A 124 2.95 10.94 -11.79
N GLY A 125 3.25 10.11 -10.81
CA GLY A 125 3.18 8.67 -10.92
C GLY A 125 4.09 8.13 -12.02
N SER A 126 3.57 7.25 -12.88
CA SER A 126 4.36 6.64 -13.94
C SER A 126 4.82 7.60 -15.03
N ASP A 127 4.36 8.87 -15.04
CA ASP A 127 4.89 9.89 -15.98
C ASP A 127 6.35 10.23 -15.69
N LEU A 128 6.79 10.10 -14.43
CA LEU A 128 8.19 10.31 -14.05
C LEU A 128 9.15 9.33 -14.75
N ILE A 129 8.68 8.13 -15.14
CA ILE A 129 9.50 7.17 -15.92
C ILE A 129 9.95 7.78 -17.26
N ARG A 130 9.11 8.62 -17.86
CA ARG A 130 9.43 9.30 -19.13
C ARG A 130 10.25 10.57 -18.95
N ASN A 131 10.39 11.04 -17.72
CA ASN A 131 11.08 12.26 -17.36
C ASN A 131 12.00 12.01 -16.15
N PRO A 132 13.10 11.24 -16.33
CA PRO A 132 13.97 10.82 -15.22
C PRO A 132 14.52 12.01 -14.42
N GLN A 133 14.81 13.14 -15.05
CA GLN A 133 15.29 14.34 -14.37
C GLN A 133 14.27 14.84 -13.30
N TRP A 134 12.97 14.80 -13.59
CA TRP A 134 11.96 15.17 -12.60
C TRP A 134 11.95 14.20 -11.41
N ALA A 135 12.19 12.90 -11.67
CA ALA A 135 12.29 11.92 -10.59
C ALA A 135 13.50 12.20 -9.67
N GLU A 136 14.66 12.50 -10.25
CA GLU A 136 15.86 12.91 -9.52
C GLU A 136 15.60 14.16 -8.69
N ASP A 137 15.01 15.20 -9.31
CA ASP A 137 14.74 16.49 -8.66
C ASP A 137 13.80 16.33 -7.45
N VAL A 138 12.72 15.55 -7.56
CA VAL A 138 11.78 15.33 -6.46
C VAL A 138 12.37 14.45 -5.35
N ILE A 139 13.21 13.46 -5.68
CA ILE A 139 13.94 12.67 -4.68
C ILE A 139 14.91 13.57 -3.90
N ALA A 140 15.73 14.33 -4.61
CA ALA A 140 16.69 15.25 -3.99
C ALA A 140 15.98 16.25 -3.06
N ALA A 141 14.87 16.83 -3.52
CA ALA A 141 14.05 17.75 -2.74
C ALA A 141 13.45 17.08 -1.48
N ALA A 142 12.90 15.89 -1.62
CA ALA A 142 12.32 15.14 -0.48
C ALA A 142 13.36 14.83 0.59
N LYS A 143 14.59 14.49 0.19
CA LYS A 143 15.72 14.17 1.10
C LYS A 143 16.16 15.36 1.94
N THR A 144 15.87 16.61 1.55
CA THR A 144 16.24 17.81 2.34
C THR A 144 15.55 17.86 3.69
N SER A 145 14.42 17.18 3.87
CA SER A 145 13.71 17.12 5.15
C SER A 145 14.41 16.27 6.21
N GLY A 146 15.30 15.36 5.81
CA GLY A 146 15.92 14.37 6.68
C GLY A 146 15.05 13.15 6.97
N LEU A 147 13.84 13.06 6.41
CA LEU A 147 13.01 11.85 6.46
C LEU A 147 13.64 10.71 5.65
N ALA A 148 13.30 9.47 5.99
CA ALA A 148 13.63 8.32 5.15
C ALA A 148 12.83 8.37 3.85
N VAL A 149 13.53 8.52 2.72
CA VAL A 149 12.88 8.62 1.40
C VAL A 149 12.96 7.29 0.69
N SER A 150 11.80 6.73 0.31
CA SER A 150 11.67 5.59 -0.58
C SER A 150 11.01 5.99 -1.90
N ALA A 151 11.12 5.13 -2.91
CA ALA A 151 10.45 5.31 -4.19
C ALA A 151 9.74 4.04 -4.62
N LYS A 152 8.48 4.16 -5.08
CA LYS A 152 7.72 3.05 -5.62
C LYS A 152 7.47 3.26 -7.11
N THR A 153 7.98 2.34 -7.92
CA THR A 153 7.95 2.43 -9.37
C THR A 153 7.47 1.18 -10.08
N ARG A 154 7.62 1.15 -11.40
CA ARG A 154 7.41 0.03 -12.31
C ARG A 154 8.68 -0.23 -13.12
N LEU A 155 8.73 -1.36 -13.84
CA LEU A 155 9.87 -1.72 -14.71
C LEU A 155 10.12 -0.68 -15.80
N GLY A 156 9.06 -0.07 -16.31
CA GLY A 156 9.14 0.92 -17.36
C GLY A 156 7.78 1.50 -17.69
N TYR A 157 7.74 2.41 -18.65
CA TYR A 157 6.49 2.98 -19.14
C TYR A 157 5.83 2.06 -20.18
N SER A 158 6.57 1.63 -21.20
CA SER A 158 6.05 0.89 -22.36
C SER A 158 6.63 -0.52 -22.48
N LYS A 159 7.93 -0.68 -22.27
CA LYS A 159 8.67 -1.92 -22.49
C LYS A 159 9.37 -2.36 -21.21
N VAL A 160 9.41 -3.68 -20.97
CA VAL A 160 10.11 -4.24 -19.81
C VAL A 160 11.58 -3.83 -19.81
N ALA A 161 12.26 -3.90 -20.95
CA ALA A 161 13.70 -3.56 -21.06
C ALA A 161 14.06 -2.13 -20.63
N GLU A 162 13.08 -1.22 -20.51
CA GLU A 162 13.33 0.15 -20.00
C GLU A 162 13.84 0.13 -18.53
N TYR A 163 13.67 -0.98 -17.80
CA TYR A 163 14.10 -1.06 -16.40
C TYR A 163 15.62 -0.88 -16.24
N HIS A 164 16.44 -1.27 -17.21
CA HIS A 164 17.89 -1.14 -17.08
C HIS A 164 18.33 0.31 -16.83
N ASP A 165 17.87 1.25 -17.63
CA ASP A 165 18.22 2.65 -17.47
C ASP A 165 17.42 3.30 -16.33
N TRP A 166 16.12 2.99 -16.27
CA TRP A 166 15.21 3.61 -15.30
C TRP A 166 15.54 3.24 -13.85
N ILE A 167 15.75 1.96 -13.57
CA ILE A 167 16.10 1.49 -12.21
C ILE A 167 17.51 1.95 -11.83
N ALA A 168 18.46 1.96 -12.77
CA ALA A 168 19.79 2.51 -12.51
C ALA A 168 19.73 4.00 -12.12
N THR A 169 18.91 4.79 -12.80
CA THR A 169 18.66 6.19 -12.44
C THR A 169 18.14 6.32 -11.00
N LEU A 170 17.15 5.51 -10.59
CA LEU A 170 16.59 5.58 -9.25
C LEU A 170 17.58 5.10 -8.16
N LEU A 171 18.32 4.04 -8.44
CA LEU A 171 19.36 3.53 -7.53
C LEU A 171 20.46 4.57 -7.30
N SER A 172 20.86 5.31 -8.35
CA SER A 172 21.88 6.37 -8.22
C SER A 172 21.43 7.52 -7.31
N GLN A 173 20.15 7.60 -6.97
CA GLN A 173 19.63 8.60 -6.03
C GLN A 173 19.73 8.17 -4.56
N ASP A 174 20.26 6.97 -4.27
CA ASP A 174 20.50 6.49 -2.90
C ASP A 174 19.21 6.65 -2.02
N VAL A 175 18.09 6.08 -2.48
CA VAL A 175 16.85 6.02 -1.72
C VAL A 175 16.93 4.90 -0.67
N ALA A 176 16.25 5.07 0.46
CA ALA A 176 16.28 4.07 1.54
C ALA A 176 15.68 2.72 1.09
N VAL A 177 14.58 2.77 0.35
CA VAL A 177 13.95 1.58 -0.26
C VAL A 177 13.53 1.91 -1.70
N LEU A 178 13.82 1.01 -2.60
CA LEU A 178 13.28 1.01 -3.95
C LEU A 178 12.27 -0.13 -4.10
N THR A 179 10.98 0.21 -4.26
CA THR A 179 9.92 -0.78 -4.52
C THR A 179 9.62 -0.84 -6.01
N VAL A 180 9.80 -2.01 -6.61
CA VAL A 180 9.54 -2.22 -8.05
C VAL A 180 8.31 -3.09 -8.24
N HIS A 181 7.26 -2.54 -8.86
CA HIS A 181 6.15 -3.33 -9.38
C HIS A 181 6.60 -3.99 -10.69
N LEU A 182 6.63 -5.31 -10.71
CA LEU A 182 7.20 -6.13 -11.80
C LEU A 182 6.33 -6.14 -13.06
N ARG A 183 5.90 -4.98 -13.51
CA ARG A 183 5.18 -4.71 -14.76
C ARG A 183 5.49 -3.30 -15.26
N THR A 184 5.31 -3.08 -16.55
CA THR A 184 5.33 -1.72 -17.11
C THR A 184 4.02 -0.97 -16.82
N LYS A 185 4.01 0.34 -17.09
CA LYS A 185 2.77 1.14 -17.00
C LYS A 185 1.73 0.67 -18.02
N GLN A 186 2.12 0.33 -19.24
CA GLN A 186 1.18 -0.09 -20.29
C GLN A 186 0.53 -1.45 -19.98
N GLU A 187 1.26 -2.36 -19.38
CA GLU A 187 0.73 -3.66 -18.94
C GLU A 187 -0.28 -3.52 -17.80
N MET A 188 -0.15 -2.48 -16.99
CA MET A 188 -1.01 -2.26 -15.81
C MET A 188 -1.03 -3.47 -14.86
N SER A 189 -2.06 -4.31 -14.95
CA SER A 189 -2.23 -5.57 -14.23
C SER A 189 -2.81 -6.68 -15.14
N LYS A 190 -2.64 -6.55 -16.46
CA LYS A 190 -3.27 -7.41 -17.46
C LYS A 190 -2.43 -8.63 -17.84
N VAL A 191 -1.15 -8.64 -17.49
CA VAL A 191 -0.21 -9.74 -17.72
C VAL A 191 0.33 -10.24 -16.38
N PRO A 192 0.94 -11.42 -16.29
CA PRO A 192 1.67 -11.86 -15.10
C PRO A 192 2.81 -10.89 -14.73
N ALA A 193 3.18 -10.84 -13.45
CA ALA A 193 4.36 -10.11 -13.02
C ALA A 193 5.64 -10.76 -13.57
N HIS A 194 6.60 -9.93 -13.99
CA HIS A 194 7.87 -10.36 -14.57
C HIS A 194 8.87 -10.73 -13.49
N PHE A 195 8.71 -11.88 -12.86
CA PHE A 195 9.64 -12.36 -11.81
C PHE A 195 11.02 -12.72 -12.36
N GLU A 196 11.14 -12.98 -13.65
CA GLU A 196 12.40 -13.29 -14.34
C GLU A 196 13.45 -12.20 -14.28
N VAL A 197 13.05 -10.95 -13.99
CA VAL A 197 13.99 -9.81 -13.89
C VAL A 197 14.52 -9.58 -12.47
N VAL A 198 14.02 -10.31 -11.45
CA VAL A 198 14.32 -10.01 -10.03
C VAL A 198 15.79 -10.15 -9.73
N ASP A 199 16.45 -11.20 -10.21
CA ASP A 199 17.88 -11.42 -9.98
C ASP A 199 18.76 -10.34 -10.63
N ASP A 200 18.29 -9.79 -11.74
CA ASP A 200 18.98 -8.68 -12.40
C ASP A 200 18.81 -7.37 -11.63
N LEU A 201 17.61 -7.10 -11.12
CA LEU A 201 17.36 -5.96 -10.23
C LEU A 201 18.23 -6.03 -8.96
N ILE A 202 18.43 -7.22 -8.38
CA ILE A 202 19.31 -7.43 -7.22
C ILE A 202 20.75 -7.08 -7.61
N LYS A 203 21.27 -7.60 -8.73
CA LYS A 203 22.63 -7.29 -9.22
C LYS A 203 22.82 -5.80 -9.47
N MET A 204 21.83 -5.15 -10.07
CA MET A 204 21.88 -3.69 -10.30
C MET A 204 21.96 -2.93 -8.99
N ARG A 205 21.12 -3.28 -7.99
CA ARG A 205 21.12 -2.68 -6.67
C ARG A 205 22.48 -2.86 -5.98
N ASP A 206 23.01 -4.08 -5.97
CA ASP A 206 24.29 -4.41 -5.32
C ASP A 206 25.47 -3.65 -5.96
N ALA A 207 25.42 -3.42 -7.27
CA ALA A 207 26.45 -2.69 -7.99
C ALA A 207 26.37 -1.18 -7.85
N ILE A 208 25.18 -0.60 -7.77
CA ILE A 208 24.96 0.85 -7.83
C ILE A 208 24.72 1.43 -6.43
N ALA A 209 23.88 0.80 -5.61
CA ALA A 209 23.43 1.29 -4.31
C ALA A 209 23.24 0.16 -3.30
N PRO A 210 24.32 -0.48 -2.82
CA PRO A 210 24.23 -1.68 -1.97
C PRO A 210 23.50 -1.44 -0.63
N GLU A 211 23.39 -0.19 -0.19
CA GLU A 211 22.67 0.16 1.04
C GLU A 211 21.16 0.39 0.80
N THR A 212 20.71 0.53 -0.46
CA THR A 212 19.29 0.64 -0.80
C THR A 212 18.62 -0.72 -0.63
N LEU A 213 17.55 -0.77 0.17
CA LEU A 213 16.73 -1.98 0.29
C LEU A 213 15.89 -2.18 -0.97
N LEU A 214 15.93 -3.37 -1.56
CA LEU A 214 15.12 -3.71 -2.72
C LEU A 214 13.86 -4.46 -2.30
N GLN A 215 12.72 -3.89 -2.62
CA GLN A 215 11.41 -4.48 -2.39
C GLN A 215 10.71 -4.72 -3.73
N ILE A 216 10.04 -5.86 -3.89
CA ILE A 216 9.22 -6.13 -5.07
C ILE A 216 7.74 -6.16 -4.76
N ASN A 217 6.96 -5.88 -5.81
CA ASN A 217 5.50 -5.86 -5.80
C ASN A 217 4.94 -6.47 -7.09
N GLY A 218 3.80 -7.09 -7.02
CA GLY A 218 3.10 -7.70 -8.15
C GLY A 218 2.84 -9.19 -7.93
N ASP A 219 1.58 -9.59 -8.00
CA ASP A 219 1.06 -10.97 -7.91
C ASP A 219 1.53 -11.79 -6.69
N VAL A 220 2.04 -11.15 -5.66
CA VAL A 220 2.30 -11.83 -4.38
C VAL A 220 0.99 -11.89 -3.61
N ALA A 221 0.53 -13.11 -3.33
CA ALA A 221 -0.78 -13.35 -2.74
C ALA A 221 -0.77 -13.12 -1.21
N ASP A 222 0.25 -13.63 -0.53
CA ASP A 222 0.33 -13.69 0.92
C ASP A 222 1.78 -13.80 1.42
N TYR A 223 1.93 -13.92 2.72
CA TYR A 223 3.20 -14.06 3.42
C TYR A 223 4.01 -15.27 2.92
N GLN A 224 3.37 -16.44 2.77
CA GLN A 224 4.07 -17.66 2.37
C GLN A 224 4.62 -17.55 0.95
N ALA A 225 3.82 -17.00 0.03
CA ALA A 225 4.27 -16.72 -1.33
C ALA A 225 5.44 -15.72 -1.34
N GLY A 226 5.39 -14.70 -0.48
CA GLY A 226 6.48 -13.72 -0.34
C GLY A 226 7.78 -14.32 0.21
N VAL A 227 7.70 -15.17 1.24
CA VAL A 227 8.87 -15.88 1.79
C VAL A 227 9.46 -16.83 0.75
N ALA A 228 8.62 -17.58 0.04
CA ALA A 228 9.07 -18.48 -1.02
C ALA A 228 9.81 -17.72 -2.13
N LEU A 229 9.29 -16.54 -2.51
CA LEU A 229 9.90 -15.69 -3.52
C LEU A 229 11.26 -15.13 -3.07
N ALA A 230 11.37 -14.63 -1.84
CA ALA A 230 12.65 -14.15 -1.31
C ALA A 230 13.69 -15.28 -1.17
N LYS A 231 13.23 -16.50 -0.88
CA LYS A 231 14.10 -17.69 -0.87
C LYS A 231 14.58 -18.06 -2.27
N ALA A 232 13.74 -17.88 -3.29
CA ALA A 232 14.11 -18.14 -4.69
C ALA A 232 15.07 -17.07 -5.24
N HIS A 233 15.06 -15.85 -4.70
CA HIS A 233 15.86 -14.71 -5.11
C HIS A 233 16.66 -14.13 -3.93
N PRO A 234 17.78 -14.80 -3.52
CA PRO A 234 18.62 -14.34 -2.42
C PRO A 234 19.16 -12.93 -2.68
N GLY A 235 19.02 -12.04 -1.71
CA GLY A 235 19.38 -10.61 -1.84
C GLY A 235 18.15 -9.69 -1.98
N LEU A 236 16.96 -10.25 -2.12
CA LEU A 236 15.72 -9.49 -2.03
C LEU A 236 15.41 -9.19 -0.56
N ASP A 237 15.22 -7.91 -0.23
CA ASP A 237 15.03 -7.44 1.15
C ASP A 237 13.57 -7.44 1.59
N GLY A 238 12.66 -7.07 0.68
CA GLY A 238 11.27 -6.85 1.03
C GLY A 238 10.24 -7.30 -0.01
N ILE A 239 9.03 -7.52 0.47
CA ILE A 239 7.84 -7.91 -0.32
C ILE A 239 6.71 -6.94 -0.02
N MET A 240 6.10 -6.38 -1.08
CA MET A 240 4.91 -5.54 -0.94
C MET A 240 3.68 -6.27 -1.46
N ILE A 241 2.69 -6.49 -0.59
CA ILE A 241 1.41 -7.10 -0.95
C ILE A 241 0.37 -6.00 -1.20
N GLY A 242 -0.28 -6.05 -2.36
CA GLY A 242 -1.38 -5.15 -2.71
C GLY A 242 -2.71 -5.89 -2.75
N ARG A 243 -3.10 -6.38 -3.92
CA ARG A 243 -4.41 -7.03 -4.12
C ARG A 243 -4.63 -8.30 -3.30
N GLY A 244 -3.58 -8.92 -2.79
CA GLY A 244 -3.66 -10.10 -1.92
C GLY A 244 -4.58 -9.88 -0.71
N VAL A 245 -4.57 -8.69 -0.09
CA VAL A 245 -5.43 -8.36 1.06
C VAL A 245 -6.94 -8.37 0.73
N PHE A 246 -7.32 -8.23 -0.54
CA PHE A 246 -8.72 -8.37 -0.97
C PHE A 246 -9.16 -9.82 -1.15
N ALA A 247 -8.21 -10.71 -1.42
CA ALA A 247 -8.46 -12.15 -1.43
C ALA A 247 -8.38 -12.72 -0.02
N ASN A 248 -7.49 -12.18 0.83
CA ASN A 248 -7.32 -12.63 2.21
C ASN A 248 -6.89 -11.46 3.11
N PRO A 249 -7.72 -10.98 4.08
CA PRO A 249 -7.32 -9.94 5.03
C PRO A 249 -6.19 -10.41 5.96
N PHE A 250 -5.99 -11.72 6.09
CA PHE A 250 -4.92 -12.36 6.84
C PHE A 250 -3.67 -12.64 5.96
N ALA A 251 -3.50 -11.92 4.84
CA ALA A 251 -2.41 -12.16 3.89
C ALA A 251 -1.01 -12.00 4.48
N PHE A 252 -0.85 -11.33 5.60
CA PHE A 252 0.44 -11.17 6.29
C PHE A 252 0.68 -12.18 7.42
N GLU A 253 -0.20 -13.15 7.59
CA GLU A 253 -0.10 -14.15 8.65
C GLU A 253 1.08 -15.10 8.39
N SER A 254 2.05 -15.12 9.32
CA SER A 254 3.25 -15.94 9.19
C SER A 254 2.97 -17.45 9.37
N HIS A 255 1.90 -17.79 10.11
CA HIS A 255 1.43 -19.15 10.32
C HIS A 255 -0.04 -19.24 9.91
N PRO A 256 -0.33 -19.45 8.62
CA PRO A 256 -1.69 -19.42 8.09
C PRO A 256 -2.64 -20.33 8.84
N GLN A 257 -3.78 -19.76 9.26
CA GLN A 257 -4.87 -20.48 9.92
C GLN A 257 -6.07 -20.60 8.99
N SER A 258 -7.02 -21.44 9.36
CA SER A 258 -8.33 -21.46 8.70
C SER A 258 -9.23 -20.44 9.38
N HIS A 259 -9.68 -19.44 8.62
CA HIS A 259 -10.56 -18.38 9.10
C HIS A 259 -11.98 -18.63 8.62
N ASP A 260 -12.92 -18.67 9.55
CA ASP A 260 -14.32 -18.91 9.25
C ASP A 260 -15.09 -17.63 8.89
N LEU A 261 -16.34 -17.80 8.50
CA LEU A 261 -17.20 -16.67 8.15
C LEU A 261 -17.47 -15.75 9.36
N HIS A 262 -17.52 -16.31 10.58
CA HIS A 262 -17.78 -15.52 11.77
C HIS A 262 -16.64 -14.53 12.04
N GLU A 263 -15.39 -14.95 11.92
CA GLU A 263 -14.21 -14.09 12.06
C GLU A 263 -14.20 -12.98 10.99
N LEU A 264 -14.47 -13.34 9.73
CA LEU A 264 -14.54 -12.37 8.64
C LEU A 264 -15.66 -11.34 8.85
N LEU A 265 -16.83 -11.76 9.32
CA LEU A 265 -17.92 -10.83 9.64
C LEU A 265 -17.60 -9.97 10.88
N GLY A 266 -16.77 -10.47 11.81
CA GLY A 266 -16.19 -9.68 12.90
C GLY A 266 -15.33 -8.53 12.38
N LEU A 267 -14.43 -8.82 11.42
CA LEU A 267 -13.63 -7.79 10.74
C LEU A 267 -14.49 -6.78 9.97
N LEU A 268 -15.58 -7.23 9.34
CA LEU A 268 -16.53 -6.32 8.68
C LEU A 268 -17.19 -5.37 9.68
N ASN A 269 -17.69 -5.87 10.82
CA ASN A 269 -18.28 -5.02 11.86
C ASN A 269 -17.26 -4.00 12.37
N MET A 270 -16.02 -4.43 12.65
CA MET A 270 -14.93 -3.50 12.99
C MET A 270 -14.73 -2.44 11.93
N GLN A 271 -14.73 -2.79 10.64
CA GLN A 271 -14.59 -1.82 9.57
C GLN A 271 -15.74 -0.83 9.50
N LEU A 272 -16.98 -1.26 9.76
CA LEU A 272 -18.15 -0.37 9.81
C LEU A 272 -18.03 0.64 10.95
N ASP A 273 -17.62 0.20 12.14
CA ASP A 273 -17.47 1.08 13.30
C ASP A 273 -16.35 2.11 13.10
N LEU A 274 -15.19 1.66 12.60
CA LEU A 274 -14.08 2.54 12.27
C LEU A 274 -14.44 3.53 11.15
N PHE A 275 -15.24 3.10 10.16
CA PHE A 275 -15.70 3.96 9.09
C PHE A 275 -16.64 5.06 9.61
N ASP A 276 -17.58 4.71 10.48
CA ASP A 276 -18.51 5.68 11.05
C ASP A 276 -17.76 6.71 11.92
N ASP A 277 -16.81 6.29 12.77
CA ASP A 277 -15.95 7.22 13.52
C ASP A 277 -15.14 8.13 12.57
N PHE A 278 -14.54 7.57 11.54
CA PHE A 278 -13.78 8.36 10.57
C PHE A 278 -14.66 9.36 9.80
N ALA A 279 -15.89 8.97 9.43
CA ALA A 279 -16.83 9.83 8.74
C ALA A 279 -17.32 11.01 9.59
N THR A 280 -17.28 10.91 10.94
CA THR A 280 -17.58 12.06 11.83
C THR A 280 -16.49 13.14 11.76
N ARG A 281 -15.28 12.81 11.35
CA ARG A 281 -14.12 13.71 11.30
C ARG A 281 -13.90 14.33 9.93
N TYR A 282 -14.27 13.60 8.88
CA TYR A 282 -14.02 13.97 7.48
C TYR A 282 -15.23 13.63 6.62
N ASP A 283 -15.59 14.49 5.68
CA ASP A 283 -16.70 14.26 4.72
C ASP A 283 -16.33 13.22 3.64
N VAL A 284 -15.29 12.48 3.86
CA VAL A 284 -14.84 11.37 3.00
C VAL A 284 -14.16 10.29 3.88
N PRO A 285 -14.22 9.01 3.48
CA PRO A 285 -14.92 8.45 2.31
C PRO A 285 -16.44 8.37 2.53
N ARG A 286 -17.22 8.35 1.42
CA ARG A 286 -18.67 8.14 1.48
C ARG A 286 -19.01 6.64 1.49
N PHE A 287 -20.14 6.26 2.09
CA PHE A 287 -20.60 4.88 2.23
C PHE A 287 -20.42 4.01 0.95
N PRO A 288 -20.73 4.47 -0.29
CA PRO A 288 -20.53 3.61 -1.48
C PRO A 288 -19.11 3.10 -1.65
N SER A 289 -18.11 3.79 -1.09
CA SER A 289 -16.71 3.33 -1.15
C SER A 289 -16.46 2.07 -0.33
N LEU A 290 -17.26 1.78 0.70
CA LEU A 290 -17.18 0.55 1.50
C LEU A 290 -17.57 -0.71 0.72
N LYS A 291 -18.45 -0.59 -0.27
CA LYS A 291 -18.99 -1.77 -0.99
C LYS A 291 -17.90 -2.61 -1.65
N ARG A 292 -16.76 -2.00 -2.04
CA ARG A 292 -15.61 -2.72 -2.60
C ARG A 292 -14.99 -3.72 -1.64
N PHE A 293 -15.17 -3.53 -0.34
CA PHE A 293 -14.61 -4.38 0.71
C PHE A 293 -15.51 -5.58 1.05
N PHE A 294 -16.80 -5.54 0.74
CA PHE A 294 -17.74 -6.61 1.13
C PHE A 294 -17.33 -8.00 0.60
N LYS A 295 -16.67 -8.05 -0.56
CA LYS A 295 -16.13 -9.29 -1.12
C LYS A 295 -15.01 -9.92 -0.30
N ILE A 296 -14.35 -9.14 0.56
CA ILE A 296 -13.28 -9.64 1.45
C ILE A 296 -13.89 -10.54 2.52
N TYR A 297 -15.06 -10.14 3.04
CA TYR A 297 -15.66 -10.72 4.23
C TYR A 297 -16.75 -11.73 3.90
N ALA A 298 -17.62 -11.42 2.94
CA ALA A 298 -18.70 -12.31 2.52
C ALA A 298 -18.29 -13.08 1.26
N ARG A 299 -17.62 -14.22 1.47
CA ARG A 299 -17.00 -15.02 0.41
C ARG A 299 -17.91 -16.14 -0.09
N PRO A 300 -17.95 -16.39 -1.42
CA PRO A 300 -18.74 -17.49 -1.99
C PRO A 300 -18.35 -18.86 -1.45
N GLU A 301 -17.06 -19.11 -1.27
CA GLU A 301 -16.53 -20.37 -0.75
C GLU A 301 -16.94 -20.68 0.70
N LEU A 302 -17.40 -19.67 1.42
CA LEU A 302 -17.97 -19.80 2.78
C LEU A 302 -19.50 -19.72 2.77
N GLY A 303 -20.16 -19.90 1.62
CA GLY A 303 -21.60 -19.86 1.48
C GLY A 303 -22.26 -18.48 1.64
N ALA A 304 -21.47 -17.38 1.55
CA ALA A 304 -21.95 -16.04 1.85
C ALA A 304 -22.31 -15.20 0.59
N THR A 305 -22.58 -15.84 -0.55
CA THR A 305 -22.91 -15.13 -1.80
C THR A 305 -24.18 -14.28 -1.67
N ASP A 306 -25.25 -14.83 -1.09
CA ASP A 306 -26.53 -14.11 -0.92
C ASP A 306 -26.37 -12.96 0.07
N LEU A 307 -25.61 -13.18 1.15
CA LEU A 307 -25.27 -12.11 2.11
C LEU A 307 -24.56 -10.95 1.40
N ARG A 308 -23.53 -11.26 0.60
CA ARG A 308 -22.81 -10.23 -0.16
C ARG A 308 -23.71 -9.46 -1.11
N ASN A 309 -24.55 -10.16 -1.88
CA ASN A 309 -25.48 -9.54 -2.81
C ASN A 309 -26.44 -8.60 -2.08
N THR A 310 -27.02 -9.05 -0.96
CA THR A 310 -27.92 -8.22 -0.14
C THR A 310 -27.20 -6.97 0.41
N MET A 311 -25.94 -7.10 0.88
CA MET A 311 -25.17 -5.95 1.35
C MET A 311 -24.84 -4.95 0.24
N MET A 312 -24.72 -5.39 -1.02
CA MET A 312 -24.49 -4.46 -2.14
C MET A 312 -25.66 -3.51 -2.38
N ASP A 313 -26.88 -3.84 -1.94
CA ASP A 313 -28.08 -2.98 -2.04
C ASP A 313 -28.19 -1.99 -0.88
N ALA A 314 -27.41 -2.18 0.20
CA ALA A 314 -27.39 -1.29 1.35
C ALA A 314 -27.05 0.15 0.96
N LYS A 315 -27.60 1.13 1.70
CA LYS A 315 -27.38 2.57 1.48
C LYS A 315 -26.62 3.24 2.63
N SER A 316 -26.46 2.54 3.74
CA SER A 316 -25.76 3.01 4.94
C SER A 316 -25.09 1.85 5.67
N THR A 317 -24.19 2.19 6.62
CA THR A 317 -23.58 1.22 7.55
C THR A 317 -24.65 0.55 8.43
N ASP A 318 -25.69 1.28 8.82
CA ASP A 318 -26.84 0.73 9.59
C ASP A 318 -27.60 -0.32 8.80
N ASP A 319 -27.80 -0.12 7.49
CA ASP A 319 -28.44 -1.14 6.65
C ASP A 319 -27.59 -2.43 6.62
N VAL A 320 -26.27 -2.28 6.50
CA VAL A 320 -25.36 -3.45 6.54
C VAL A 320 -25.47 -4.17 7.88
N ARG A 321 -25.47 -3.45 9.01
CA ARG A 321 -25.62 -4.07 10.36
C ARG A 321 -26.95 -4.82 10.50
N LYS A 322 -28.08 -4.27 10.00
CA LYS A 322 -29.37 -4.96 9.99
C LYS A 322 -29.32 -6.25 9.18
N ILE A 323 -28.71 -6.20 7.99
CA ILE A 323 -28.52 -7.38 7.12
C ILE A 323 -27.69 -8.45 7.84
N LEU A 324 -26.56 -8.07 8.47
CA LEU A 324 -25.72 -8.99 9.22
C LEU A 324 -26.46 -9.62 10.40
N ALA A 325 -27.22 -8.85 11.18
CA ALA A 325 -28.01 -9.36 12.31
C ALA A 325 -29.05 -10.37 11.83
N ALA A 326 -29.78 -10.08 10.75
CA ALA A 326 -30.76 -11.00 10.17
C ALA A 326 -30.11 -12.31 9.66
N TYR A 327 -28.93 -12.20 9.04
CA TYR A 327 -28.17 -13.37 8.56
C TYR A 327 -27.71 -14.25 9.70
N GLN A 328 -27.19 -13.68 10.80
CA GLN A 328 -26.77 -14.44 11.97
C GLN A 328 -27.91 -15.19 12.66
N VAL A 329 -29.10 -14.59 12.73
CA VAL A 329 -30.31 -15.26 13.24
C VAL A 329 -30.67 -16.46 12.37
N LYS A 330 -30.66 -16.31 11.05
CA LYS A 330 -30.95 -17.40 10.10
C LYS A 330 -29.97 -18.57 10.26
N MET A 331 -28.67 -18.29 10.38
CA MET A 331 -27.64 -19.32 10.53
C MET A 331 -27.79 -20.12 11.84
N ARG A 332 -28.18 -19.46 12.96
CA ARG A 332 -28.45 -20.14 14.22
C ARG A 332 -29.63 -21.10 14.13
N VAL A 333 -30.70 -20.71 13.43
CA VAL A 333 -31.88 -21.57 13.24
C VAL A 333 -31.53 -22.79 12.39
N THR A 334 -30.75 -22.61 11.31
CA THR A 334 -30.39 -23.72 10.40
C THR A 334 -29.44 -24.74 11.07
N ASN A 335 -28.58 -24.31 12.00
CA ASN A 335 -27.66 -25.21 12.73
C ASN A 335 -28.31 -25.99 13.89
N HIS A 336 -29.58 -25.70 14.24
CA HIS A 336 -30.33 -26.35 15.28
C HIS A 336 -31.50 -27.19 14.74
N SER A 337 -31.67 -27.24 13.42
CA SER A 337 -32.61 -28.10 12.67
C SER A 337 -31.87 -29.22 11.97
#